data_5e5ffa1650f7a828a04e990fb8f6683a
#
_entry.id   5e5ffa1650f7a828a04e990fb8f6683a
#
_cell.length_a   1.000
_cell.length_b   1.000
_cell.length_c   1.000
_cell.angle_alpha   90.00
_cell.angle_beta   90.00
_cell.angle_gamma   90.00
#
_symmetry.space_group_name_H-M   'P 1'
#
loop_
_entity.id
_entity.type
_entity.pdbx_description
1 polymer ?
#
loop_
_entity_poly.entity_id
_entity_poly.type
_entity_poly.pdbx_seq_one_letter_code
_entity_poly.pdbx_strand_id
1 'polypeptide(L)'
;VRIVPTSWETFPNAVSAGIQYLSLDWPNENPWVFYNSLQELSYFLVVFVASPLAIISGARMSPLWPKQWNFISMRVARALHFPTMLFFVLFVIIHVALVFTTGVRGNLNAMFAATDDPTGWTGTILFVIAIAVIAGGWALARPMFVAPIAARTGNVTQR
;
A
#
# COMPACT_ATOMS: atom_id res chain seq x y z
N VAL A 1 6.19 -10.70 -13.86
CA VAL A 1 5.23 -10.66 -12.75
C VAL A 1 3.86 -10.30 -13.31
N ARG A 2 2.84 -11.11 -13.02
CA ARG A 2 1.48 -10.92 -13.51
C ARG A 2 0.59 -10.51 -12.33
N ILE A 3 -0.07 -9.36 -12.43
CA ILE A 3 -1.02 -8.85 -11.41
C ILE A 3 -2.47 -8.78 -11.92
N VAL A 4 -2.69 -9.15 -13.19
CA VAL A 4 -4.04 -9.23 -13.76
C VAL A 4 -4.40 -10.70 -13.93
N PRO A 5 -5.43 -11.21 -13.27
CA PRO A 5 -5.86 -12.59 -13.38
C PRO A 5 -6.43 -12.82 -14.79
N THR A 6 -5.77 -13.68 -15.57
CA THR A 6 -6.17 -14.00 -16.95
C THR A 6 -6.70 -15.42 -17.10
N SER A 7 -6.68 -16.22 -16.05
CA SER A 7 -7.15 -17.60 -16.03
C SER A 7 -8.18 -17.82 -14.92
N TRP A 8 -9.19 -18.65 -15.16
CA TRP A 8 -10.12 -19.09 -14.14
C TRP A 8 -9.46 -19.90 -13.03
N GLU A 9 -8.35 -20.56 -13.30
CA GLU A 9 -7.57 -21.32 -12.32
C GLU A 9 -6.98 -20.43 -11.21
N THR A 10 -6.84 -19.13 -11.46
CA THR A 10 -6.39 -18.18 -10.45
C THR A 10 -7.29 -18.21 -9.20
N PHE A 11 -8.60 -18.39 -9.35
CA PHE A 11 -9.51 -18.38 -8.22
C PHE A 11 -9.37 -19.62 -7.29
N PRO A 12 -9.46 -20.86 -7.79
CA PRO A 12 -9.25 -22.02 -6.93
C PRO A 12 -7.83 -22.10 -6.37
N ASN A 13 -6.82 -21.68 -7.14
CA ASN A 13 -5.43 -21.64 -6.67
C ASN A 13 -5.24 -20.56 -5.58
N ALA A 14 -5.95 -19.46 -5.63
CA ALA A 14 -5.93 -18.45 -4.56
C ALA A 14 -6.53 -18.98 -3.25
N VAL A 15 -7.60 -19.79 -3.34
CA VAL A 15 -8.16 -20.47 -2.16
C VAL A 15 -7.16 -21.46 -1.57
N SER A 16 -6.50 -22.26 -2.41
CA SER A 16 -5.45 -23.19 -1.97
C SER A 16 -4.29 -22.48 -1.30
N ALA A 17 -3.80 -21.37 -1.90
CA ALA A 17 -2.76 -20.54 -1.30
C ALA A 17 -3.23 -19.94 0.06
N GLY A 18 -4.49 -19.51 0.15
CA GLY A 18 -5.07 -19.01 1.39
C GLY A 18 -5.08 -20.06 2.51
N ILE A 19 -5.40 -21.30 2.18
CA ILE A 19 -5.36 -22.43 3.13
C ILE A 19 -3.94 -22.70 3.59
N GLN A 20 -2.94 -22.66 2.69
CA GLN A 20 -1.53 -22.81 3.03
C GLN A 20 -1.08 -21.72 4.02
N TYR A 21 -1.41 -20.46 3.77
CA TYR A 21 -1.09 -19.36 4.70
C TYR A 21 -1.76 -19.54 6.06
N LEU A 22 -3.02 -19.98 6.11
CA LEU A 22 -3.73 -20.25 7.37
C LEU A 22 -3.15 -21.46 8.12
N SER A 23 -2.59 -22.42 7.41
CA SER A 23 -1.94 -23.62 7.99
C SER A 23 -0.49 -23.34 8.43
N LEU A 24 0.01 -22.11 8.24
CA LEU A 24 1.40 -21.73 8.48
C LEU A 24 2.40 -22.55 7.64
N ASP A 25 1.93 -23.15 6.56
CA ASP A 25 2.74 -23.84 5.55
C ASP A 25 3.02 -22.84 4.42
N TRP A 26 4.11 -22.10 4.61
CA TRP A 26 4.45 -21.01 3.69
C TRP A 26 4.79 -21.56 2.30
N PRO A 27 4.18 -21.05 1.21
CA PRO A 27 4.57 -21.43 -0.14
C PRO A 27 6.05 -21.14 -0.37
N ASN A 28 6.83 -22.17 -0.70
CA ASN A 28 8.26 -22.08 -1.03
C ASN A 28 8.47 -21.59 -2.48
N GLU A 29 7.61 -20.74 -2.97
CA GLU A 29 7.72 -20.16 -4.29
C GLU A 29 8.71 -18.99 -4.26
N ASN A 30 9.43 -18.79 -5.35
CA ASN A 30 10.33 -17.67 -5.51
C ASN A 30 9.51 -16.37 -5.67
N PRO A 31 9.28 -15.59 -4.61
CA PRO A 31 8.36 -14.43 -4.62
C PRO A 31 8.89 -13.28 -5.49
N TRP A 32 10.16 -13.36 -5.86
CA TRP A 32 10.81 -12.40 -6.74
C TRP A 32 10.36 -12.53 -8.20
N VAL A 33 10.08 -13.74 -8.66
CA VAL A 33 9.77 -14.02 -10.07
C VAL A 33 8.28 -14.22 -10.30
N PHE A 34 7.58 -14.88 -9.38
CA PHE A 34 6.18 -15.23 -9.52
C PHE A 34 5.37 -14.88 -8.28
N TYR A 35 4.23 -14.23 -8.49
CA TYR A 35 3.21 -14.12 -7.46
C TYR A 35 2.38 -15.41 -7.44
N ASN A 36 2.04 -15.90 -6.25
CA ASN A 36 1.00 -16.90 -6.15
C ASN A 36 -0.38 -16.27 -6.46
N SER A 37 -1.37 -17.12 -6.73
CA SER A 37 -2.69 -16.66 -7.18
C SER A 37 -3.39 -15.76 -6.15
N LEU A 38 -3.15 -15.95 -4.85
CA LEU A 38 -3.70 -15.07 -3.80
C LEU A 38 -3.05 -13.69 -3.84
N GLN A 39 -1.75 -13.61 -4.05
CA GLN A 39 -1.03 -12.35 -4.23
C GLN A 39 -1.47 -11.65 -5.51
N GLU A 40 -1.63 -12.37 -6.62
CA GLU A 40 -2.13 -11.83 -7.89
C GLU A 40 -3.49 -11.15 -7.71
N LEU A 41 -4.47 -11.84 -7.09
CA LEU A 41 -5.80 -11.29 -6.81
C LEU A 41 -5.74 -10.12 -5.83
N SER A 42 -4.94 -10.23 -4.78
CA SER A 42 -4.82 -9.18 -3.77
C SER A 42 -4.24 -7.90 -4.37
N TYR A 43 -3.17 -8.00 -5.16
CA TYR A 43 -2.58 -6.84 -5.84
C TYR A 43 -3.50 -6.27 -6.93
N PHE A 44 -4.20 -7.12 -7.67
CA PHE A 44 -5.22 -6.66 -8.60
C PHE A 44 -6.29 -5.83 -7.88
N LEU A 45 -6.81 -6.33 -6.77
CA LEU A 45 -7.84 -5.65 -5.99
C LEU A 45 -7.33 -4.30 -5.43
N VAL A 46 -6.10 -4.28 -4.90
CA VAL A 46 -5.48 -3.06 -4.37
C VAL A 46 -5.30 -2.02 -5.46
N VAL A 47 -4.68 -2.40 -6.58
CA VAL A 47 -4.25 -1.44 -7.61
C VAL A 47 -5.43 -0.98 -8.47
N PHE A 48 -6.27 -1.91 -8.93
CA PHE A 48 -7.29 -1.60 -9.94
C PHE A 48 -8.69 -1.34 -9.38
N VAL A 49 -8.95 -1.69 -8.12
CA VAL A 49 -10.26 -1.47 -7.49
C VAL A 49 -10.16 -0.51 -6.31
N ALA A 50 -9.42 -0.88 -5.27
CA ALA A 50 -9.40 -0.12 -4.02
C ALA A 50 -8.71 1.25 -4.17
N SER A 51 -7.59 1.34 -4.89
CA SER A 51 -6.89 2.61 -5.10
C SER A 51 -7.72 3.62 -5.91
N PRO A 52 -8.34 3.27 -7.06
CA PRO A 52 -9.24 4.18 -7.76
C PRO A 52 -10.45 4.61 -6.91
N LEU A 53 -11.05 3.68 -6.15
CA LEU A 53 -12.15 4.01 -5.24
C LEU A 53 -11.72 4.99 -4.15
N ALA A 54 -10.56 4.78 -3.53
CA ALA A 54 -10.01 5.68 -2.51
C ALA A 54 -9.74 7.07 -3.09
N ILE A 55 -9.11 7.14 -4.27
CA ILE A 55 -8.76 8.40 -4.93
C ILE A 55 -10.03 9.17 -5.31
N ILE A 56 -10.98 8.54 -6.01
CA ILE A 56 -12.18 9.20 -6.50
C ILE A 56 -13.06 9.64 -5.33
N SER A 57 -13.31 8.77 -4.36
CA SER A 57 -14.12 9.10 -3.19
C SER A 57 -13.45 10.15 -2.29
N GLY A 58 -12.13 10.08 -2.10
CA GLY A 58 -11.35 11.06 -1.35
C GLY A 58 -11.34 12.42 -2.04
N ALA A 59 -11.10 12.46 -3.35
CA ALA A 59 -11.17 13.68 -4.15
C ALA A 59 -12.56 14.35 -4.04
N ARG A 60 -13.64 13.56 -4.10
CA ARG A 60 -15.01 14.07 -3.92
C ARG A 60 -15.22 14.72 -2.56
N MET A 61 -14.58 14.23 -1.52
CA MET A 61 -14.67 14.79 -0.16
C MET A 61 -13.72 15.97 0.08
N SER A 62 -12.79 16.20 -0.83
CA SER A 62 -11.84 17.30 -0.74
C SER A 62 -12.53 18.67 -0.98
N PRO A 63 -12.09 19.75 -0.31
CA PRO A 63 -12.52 21.11 -0.61
C PRO A 63 -12.12 21.58 -2.02
N LEU A 64 -11.17 20.90 -2.67
CA LEU A 64 -10.73 21.18 -4.04
C LEU A 64 -11.68 20.63 -5.11
N TRP A 65 -12.67 19.82 -4.73
CA TRP A 65 -13.63 19.25 -5.69
C TRP A 65 -14.51 20.36 -6.31
N PRO A 66 -14.59 20.44 -7.66
CA PRO A 66 -15.37 21.47 -8.32
C PRO A 66 -16.87 21.37 -7.95
N LYS A 67 -17.46 22.46 -7.49
CA LYS A 67 -18.86 22.49 -7.00
C LYS A 67 -19.88 22.09 -8.08
N GLN A 68 -19.57 22.31 -9.35
CA GLN A 68 -20.41 21.93 -10.49
C GLN A 68 -20.43 20.41 -10.76
N TRP A 69 -19.45 19.65 -10.24
CA TRP A 69 -19.33 18.21 -10.45
C TRP A 69 -20.12 17.43 -9.38
N ASN A 70 -21.46 17.38 -9.52
CA ASN A 70 -22.34 16.76 -8.53
C ASN A 70 -22.82 15.34 -8.89
N PHE A 71 -22.11 14.65 -9.81
CA PHE A 71 -22.47 13.30 -10.24
C PHE A 71 -22.26 12.23 -9.15
N ILE A 72 -21.42 12.50 -8.13
CA ILE A 72 -21.27 11.65 -6.96
C ILE A 72 -21.76 12.42 -5.73
N SER A 73 -22.78 11.89 -5.04
CA SER A 73 -23.24 12.51 -3.79
C SER A 73 -22.20 12.32 -2.67
N MET A 74 -22.17 13.26 -1.72
CA MET A 74 -21.28 13.17 -0.55
C MET A 74 -21.56 11.90 0.29
N ARG A 75 -22.83 11.46 0.33
CA ARG A 75 -23.20 10.21 1.03
C ARG A 75 -22.57 9.00 0.37
N VAL A 76 -22.61 8.89 -0.95
CA VAL A 76 -21.99 7.80 -1.71
C VAL A 76 -20.47 7.83 -1.58
N ALA A 77 -19.85 9.02 -1.68
CA ALA A 77 -18.42 9.15 -1.49
C ALA A 77 -17.96 8.63 -0.14
N ARG A 78 -18.64 8.99 0.96
CA ARG A 78 -18.35 8.50 2.30
C ARG A 78 -18.59 6.99 2.46
N ALA A 79 -19.69 6.48 1.89
CA ALA A 79 -20.06 5.07 1.95
C ALA A 79 -19.06 4.17 1.21
N LEU A 80 -18.41 4.69 0.19
CA LEU A 80 -17.35 3.98 -0.54
C LEU A 80 -15.97 4.15 0.12
N HIS A 81 -15.64 5.36 0.56
CA HIS A 81 -14.32 5.67 1.12
C HIS A 81 -14.03 4.92 2.43
N PHE A 82 -15.00 4.86 3.33
CA PHE A 82 -14.82 4.23 4.64
C PHE A 82 -14.48 2.73 4.54
N PRO A 83 -15.26 1.87 3.83
CA PRO A 83 -14.90 0.47 3.69
C PRO A 83 -13.61 0.26 2.89
N THR A 84 -13.32 1.14 1.90
CA THR A 84 -12.06 1.10 1.17
C THR A 84 -10.87 1.40 2.09
N MET A 85 -10.99 2.38 2.98
CA MET A 85 -9.98 2.67 3.99
C MET A 85 -9.77 1.47 4.93
N LEU A 86 -10.87 0.86 5.41
CA LEU A 86 -10.79 -0.31 6.27
C LEU A 86 -10.12 -1.50 5.57
N PHE A 87 -10.42 -1.71 4.29
CA PHE A 87 -9.75 -2.70 3.46
C PHE A 87 -8.22 -2.46 3.39
N PHE A 88 -7.77 -1.22 3.16
CA PHE A 88 -6.35 -0.90 3.14
C PHE A 88 -5.68 -1.13 4.50
N VAL A 89 -6.33 -0.74 5.60
CA VAL A 89 -5.79 -0.98 6.95
C VAL A 89 -5.60 -2.48 7.19
N LEU A 90 -6.61 -3.29 6.88
CA LEU A 90 -6.54 -4.74 7.02
C LEU A 90 -5.46 -5.34 6.10
N PHE A 91 -5.42 -4.91 4.85
CA PHE A 91 -4.40 -5.35 3.88
C PHE A 91 -2.98 -5.05 4.39
N VAL A 92 -2.72 -3.84 4.89
CA VAL A 92 -1.40 -3.46 5.41
C VAL A 92 -1.03 -4.29 6.64
N ILE A 93 -1.96 -4.52 7.57
CA ILE A 93 -1.71 -5.35 8.75
C ILE A 93 -1.31 -6.77 8.34
N ILE A 94 -2.09 -7.40 7.48
CA ILE A 94 -1.81 -8.77 7.00
C ILE A 94 -0.50 -8.79 6.21
N HIS A 95 -0.29 -7.84 5.30
CA HIS A 95 0.92 -7.75 4.49
C HIS A 95 2.18 -7.64 5.36
N VAL A 96 2.18 -6.73 6.34
CA VAL A 96 3.31 -6.56 7.25
C VAL A 96 3.53 -7.84 8.08
N ALA A 97 2.48 -8.46 8.60
CA ALA A 97 2.60 -9.72 9.32
C ALA A 97 3.25 -10.81 8.45
N LEU A 98 2.81 -10.95 7.20
CA LEU A 98 3.39 -11.92 6.25
C LEU A 98 4.87 -11.61 5.95
N VAL A 99 5.24 -10.36 5.72
CA VAL A 99 6.65 -9.99 5.48
C VAL A 99 7.55 -10.45 6.62
N PHE A 100 7.09 -10.32 7.87
CA PHE A 100 7.87 -10.73 9.04
C PHE A 100 7.87 -12.25 9.28
N THR A 101 6.78 -12.93 9.01
CA THR A 101 6.64 -14.38 9.29
C THR A 101 7.20 -15.26 8.19
N THR A 102 7.22 -14.80 6.94
CA THR A 102 7.69 -15.59 5.79
C THR A 102 9.17 -15.38 5.44
N GLY A 103 9.92 -14.62 6.23
CA GLY A 103 11.35 -14.39 6.02
C GLY A 103 11.70 -12.93 5.74
N VAL A 104 11.77 -12.13 6.80
CA VAL A 104 11.91 -10.68 6.72
C VAL A 104 13.08 -10.20 5.85
N ARG A 105 14.25 -10.84 5.93
CA ARG A 105 15.44 -10.41 5.16
C ARG A 105 15.25 -10.61 3.66
N GLY A 106 14.81 -11.79 3.25
CA GLY A 106 14.53 -12.08 1.84
C GLY A 106 13.43 -11.16 1.29
N ASN A 107 12.35 -10.98 2.04
CA ASN A 107 11.26 -10.08 1.63
C ASN A 107 11.72 -8.62 1.51
N LEU A 108 12.53 -8.12 2.46
CA LEU A 108 13.08 -6.76 2.37
C LEU A 108 14.09 -6.62 1.22
N ASN A 109 14.91 -7.64 0.95
CA ASN A 109 15.80 -7.64 -0.20
C ASN A 109 15.02 -7.60 -1.53
N ALA A 110 13.98 -8.41 -1.66
CA ALA A 110 13.12 -8.38 -2.84
C ALA A 110 12.45 -7.01 -3.04
N MET A 111 11.90 -6.42 -1.96
CA MET A 111 11.13 -5.16 -2.04
C MET A 111 12.00 -3.91 -2.20
N PHE A 112 13.13 -3.82 -1.49
CA PHE A 112 13.94 -2.59 -1.41
C PHE A 112 15.24 -2.65 -2.18
N ALA A 113 15.83 -3.84 -2.37
CA ALA A 113 17.09 -4.01 -3.08
C ALA A 113 16.96 -4.65 -4.45
N ALA A 114 15.76 -5.07 -4.84
CA ALA A 114 15.50 -5.76 -6.10
C ALA A 114 16.42 -7.00 -6.31
N THR A 115 16.63 -7.77 -5.25
CA THR A 115 17.50 -8.97 -5.28
C THR A 115 16.79 -10.17 -4.65
N ASP A 116 17.16 -11.37 -5.13
CA ASP A 116 16.69 -12.65 -4.60
C ASP A 116 17.74 -13.23 -3.63
N ASP A 117 18.19 -12.43 -2.68
CA ASP A 117 19.14 -12.85 -1.66
C ASP A 117 18.42 -12.99 -0.30
N PRO A 118 18.16 -14.23 0.17
CA PRO A 118 17.47 -14.46 1.44
C PRO A 118 18.31 -14.11 2.67
N THR A 119 19.64 -13.93 2.50
CA THR A 119 20.59 -13.75 3.60
C THR A 119 21.20 -12.37 3.69
N GLY A 120 21.17 -11.61 2.60
CA GLY A 120 21.73 -10.27 2.50
C GLY A 120 21.03 -9.24 3.39
N TRP A 121 21.73 -8.17 3.68
CA TRP A 121 21.24 -7.05 4.52
C TRP A 121 20.88 -5.79 3.72
N THR A 122 21.14 -5.77 2.42
CA THR A 122 20.97 -4.58 1.58
C THR A 122 19.57 -4.02 1.64
N GLY A 123 18.55 -4.87 1.48
CA GLY A 123 17.15 -4.47 1.55
C GLY A 123 16.75 -3.98 2.96
N THR A 124 17.28 -4.62 4.00
CA THR A 124 17.03 -4.19 5.39
C THR A 124 17.62 -2.80 5.65
N ILE A 125 18.85 -2.54 5.17
CA ILE A 125 19.50 -1.24 5.31
C ILE A 125 18.70 -0.16 4.56
N LEU A 126 18.31 -0.43 3.32
CA LEU A 126 17.51 0.49 2.53
C LEU A 126 16.13 0.77 3.16
N PHE A 127 15.48 -0.26 3.72
CA PHE A 127 14.24 -0.10 4.48
C PHE A 127 14.42 0.82 5.68
N VAL A 128 15.46 0.60 6.50
CA VAL A 128 15.74 1.45 7.68
C VAL A 128 16.02 2.89 7.26
N ILE A 129 16.78 3.09 6.18
CA ILE A 129 17.03 4.43 5.62
C ILE A 129 15.72 5.08 5.17
N ALA A 130 14.85 4.36 4.47
CA ALA A 130 13.56 4.86 4.03
C ALA A 130 12.68 5.29 5.22
N ILE A 131 12.60 4.48 6.26
CA ILE A 131 11.87 4.82 7.49
C ILE A 131 12.47 6.06 8.17
N ALA A 132 13.80 6.15 8.26
CA ALA A 132 14.48 7.31 8.84
C ALA A 132 14.20 8.59 8.04
N VAL A 133 14.20 8.52 6.71
CA VAL A 133 13.87 9.66 5.82
C VAL A 133 12.41 10.08 6.01
N ILE A 134 11.47 9.13 6.07
CA ILE A 134 10.04 9.43 6.29
C ILE A 134 9.84 10.07 7.67
N ALA A 135 10.41 9.48 8.73
CA ALA A 135 10.30 9.99 10.08
C ALA A 135 10.95 11.39 10.21
N GLY A 136 12.12 11.59 9.60
CA GLY A 136 12.80 12.87 9.54
C GLY A 136 11.99 13.92 8.77
N GLY A 137 11.45 13.56 7.60
CA GLY A 137 10.56 14.42 6.83
C GLY A 137 9.32 14.83 7.64
N TRP A 138 8.73 13.89 8.37
CA TRP A 138 7.57 14.19 9.22
C TRP A 138 7.92 15.08 10.42
N ALA A 139 9.09 14.87 11.01
CA ALA A 139 9.60 15.75 12.06
C ALA A 139 9.86 17.18 11.56
N LEU A 140 10.35 17.31 10.31
CA LEU A 140 10.60 18.61 9.67
C LEU A 140 9.31 19.27 9.13
N ALA A 141 8.23 18.54 8.92
CA ALA A 141 6.93 19.06 8.46
C ALA A 141 6.16 19.84 9.55
N ARG A 142 6.78 20.13 10.68
CA ARG A 142 6.17 20.95 11.76
C ARG A 142 6.08 22.42 11.34
N PRO A 143 5.07 23.17 11.84
CA PRO A 143 4.90 24.58 11.52
C PRO A 143 6.15 25.42 11.77
N MET A 144 6.97 25.06 12.75
CA MET A 144 8.23 25.73 13.10
C MET A 144 9.22 25.77 11.90
N PHE A 145 9.25 24.70 11.07
CA PHE A 145 10.14 24.62 9.89
C PHE A 145 9.43 25.01 8.59
N VAL A 146 8.15 24.65 8.48
CA VAL A 146 7.39 24.86 7.24
C VAL A 146 6.94 26.32 7.08
N ALA A 147 6.56 27.00 8.18
CA ALA A 147 6.05 28.37 8.11
C ALA A 147 7.08 29.38 7.57
N PRO A 148 8.36 29.37 7.99
CA PRO A 148 9.38 30.27 7.41
C PRO A 148 9.62 30.03 5.92
N ILE A 149 9.53 28.78 5.46
CA ILE A 149 9.69 28.42 4.04
C ILE A 149 8.48 28.91 3.26
N ALA A 150 7.27 28.64 3.75
CA ALA A 150 6.02 29.06 3.11
C ALA A 150 5.87 30.58 3.06
N ALA A 151 6.38 31.31 4.05
CA ALA A 151 6.38 32.78 4.08
C ALA A 151 7.20 33.42 2.93
N ARG A 152 8.12 32.65 2.31
CA ARG A 152 8.88 33.11 1.12
C ARG A 152 8.04 33.06 -0.17
N THR A 153 6.97 32.30 -0.19
CA THR A 153 6.14 32.08 -1.37
C THR A 153 4.74 32.71 -1.26
N GLY A 154 4.37 33.24 -0.10
CA GLY A 154 3.06 33.86 0.12
C GLY A 154 2.81 34.25 1.58
N ASN A 155 1.69 34.92 1.84
CA ASN A 155 1.28 35.27 3.20
C ASN A 155 0.75 34.07 3.96
N VAL A 156 1.45 33.65 5.02
CA VAL A 156 1.04 32.56 5.90
C VAL A 156 0.20 33.15 7.04
N THR A 157 -1.12 32.98 6.97
CA THR A 157 -2.05 33.29 8.08
C THR A 157 -2.27 32.04 8.91
N GLN A 158 -1.87 32.06 10.17
CA GLN A 158 -2.30 31.04 11.14
C GLN A 158 -3.75 31.38 11.56
N ARG A 159 -4.64 30.40 11.40
CA ARG A 159 -5.98 30.40 12.00
C ARG A 159 -6.02 29.47 13.17
#